data_cfb311c2e23926b27567b3d9caaa8f8f
#
_entry.id   cfb311c2e23926b27567b3d9caaa8f8f
#
_cell.length_a   1.000
_cell.length_b   1.000
_cell.length_c   1.000
_cell.angle_alpha   90.00
_cell.angle_beta   90.00
_cell.angle_gamma   90.00
#
_symmetry.space_group_name_H-M   'P 1'
#
loop_
_entity.id
_entity.type
_entity.pdbx_description
1 polymer ?
#
loop_
_entity_poly.entity_id
_entity_poly.type
_entity_poly.pdbx_seq_one_letter_code
_entity_poly.pdbx_strand_id
1 'polypeptide(L)'
;ADLFEITLVKPYSSDYNTVLDQAQQDQNEQARPELASHVENMEQYDTIILGYPNWWASIPMPVASFLEEYNFSGKTIIPFCSHGGGRFGQSLTAITKLVPDAAMGEALSVHYSGDSGLPSDIANWIEENNIK
;
A
#
# COMPACT_ATOMS: atom_id res chain seq x y z
N ALA A 1 7.14 2.71 -16.45
CA ALA A 1 6.32 2.86 -15.25
C ALA A 1 6.59 4.21 -14.60
N ASP A 2 5.57 4.80 -14.01
CA ASP A 2 5.68 6.06 -13.29
C ASP A 2 5.64 5.80 -11.79
N LEU A 3 6.49 6.49 -11.05
CA LEU A 3 6.56 6.39 -9.59
C LEU A 3 5.78 7.53 -8.97
N PHE A 4 4.90 7.19 -8.03
CA PHE A 4 4.15 8.18 -7.25
C PHE A 4 4.32 7.89 -5.76
N GLU A 5 4.68 8.90 -4.99
CA GLU A 5 4.80 8.78 -3.54
C GLU A 5 3.58 9.38 -2.87
N ILE A 6 2.96 8.62 -1.97
CA ILE A 6 1.83 9.09 -1.16
C ILE A 6 2.38 9.97 -0.05
N THR A 7 2.07 11.27 -0.10
CA THR A 7 2.52 12.24 0.90
C THR A 7 1.32 12.92 1.55
N LEU A 8 1.49 13.35 2.79
CA LEU A 8 0.40 13.95 3.58
C LEU A 8 0.58 15.46 3.72
N VAL A 9 -0.54 16.18 3.75
CA VAL A 9 -0.56 17.60 4.11
C VAL A 9 -0.02 17.79 5.53
N LYS A 10 -0.41 16.89 6.44
CA LYS A 10 0.09 16.86 7.82
C LYS A 10 0.85 15.56 8.05
N PRO A 11 2.18 15.54 7.85
CA PRO A 11 2.95 14.31 8.03
C PRO A 11 2.88 13.80 9.48
N TYR A 12 3.08 12.49 9.62
CA TYR A 12 3.22 11.88 10.94
C TYR A 12 4.52 12.36 11.61
N SER A 13 4.56 12.18 12.93
CA SER A 13 5.75 12.51 13.71
C SER A 13 6.96 11.69 13.23
N SER A 14 8.15 12.26 13.35
CA SER A 14 9.40 11.52 13.15
C SER A 14 9.79 10.70 14.38
N ASP A 15 9.14 10.94 15.52
CA ASP A 15 9.36 10.16 16.74
C ASP A 15 8.63 8.82 16.64
N TYR A 16 9.39 7.72 16.79
CA TYR A 16 8.86 6.37 16.58
C TYR A 16 7.65 6.06 17.46
N ASN A 17 7.74 6.34 18.76
CA ASN A 17 6.63 6.06 19.68
C ASN A 17 5.39 6.90 19.36
N THR A 18 5.60 8.16 19.01
CA THR A 18 4.49 9.07 18.66
C THR A 18 3.81 8.62 17.36
N VAL A 19 4.56 8.22 16.35
CA VAL A 19 3.97 7.76 15.10
C VAL A 19 3.18 6.47 15.28
N LEU A 20 3.64 5.57 16.17
CA LEU A 20 2.88 4.36 16.49
C LEU A 20 1.50 4.69 17.04
N ASP A 21 1.44 5.65 17.98
CA ASP A 21 0.17 6.07 18.58
C ASP A 21 -0.73 6.78 17.56
N GLN A 22 -0.14 7.66 16.75
CA GLN A 22 -0.89 8.35 15.69
C GLN A 22 -1.48 7.37 14.68
N ALA A 23 -0.68 6.39 14.26
CA ALA A 23 -1.13 5.38 13.29
C ALA A 23 -2.26 4.52 13.86
N GLN A 24 -2.15 4.12 15.14
CA GLN A 24 -3.18 3.33 15.78
C GLN A 24 -4.47 4.13 15.96
N GLN A 25 -4.37 5.38 16.37
CA GLN A 25 -5.53 6.25 16.51
C GLN A 25 -6.24 6.44 15.17
N ASP A 26 -5.49 6.72 14.11
CA ASP A 26 -6.05 6.86 12.77
C ASP A 26 -6.78 5.59 12.33
N GLN A 27 -6.19 4.42 12.60
CA GLN A 27 -6.82 3.15 12.26
C GLN A 27 -8.12 2.94 13.05
N ASN A 28 -8.10 3.21 14.36
CA ASN A 28 -9.28 3.05 15.21
C ASN A 28 -10.43 3.97 14.79
N GLU A 29 -10.11 5.18 14.33
CA GLU A 29 -11.07 6.16 13.87
C GLU A 29 -11.44 6.01 12.40
N GLN A 30 -10.80 5.10 11.69
CA GLN A 30 -10.91 4.96 10.22
C GLN A 30 -10.66 6.30 9.54
N ALA A 31 -9.60 6.98 9.96
CA ALA A 31 -9.24 8.29 9.46
C ALA A 31 -8.89 8.26 7.97
N ARG A 32 -9.11 9.39 7.29
CA ARG A 32 -8.70 9.57 5.90
C ARG A 32 -7.81 10.79 5.81
N PRO A 33 -6.52 10.66 6.18
CA PRO A 33 -5.60 11.79 6.13
C PRO A 33 -5.55 12.43 4.74
N GLU A 34 -5.49 13.75 4.70
CA GLU A 34 -5.46 14.49 3.44
C GLU A 34 -4.12 14.31 2.73
N LEU A 35 -4.16 13.94 1.46
CA LEU A 35 -2.96 13.75 0.66
C LEU A 35 -2.45 15.09 0.11
N ALA A 36 -1.14 15.27 0.13
CA ALA A 36 -0.49 16.50 -0.36
C ALA A 36 -0.33 16.50 -1.88
N SER A 37 -0.33 15.34 -2.50
CA SER A 37 -0.16 15.18 -3.94
C SER A 37 -1.18 14.20 -4.50
N HIS A 38 -1.48 14.34 -5.78
CA HIS A 38 -2.48 13.52 -6.46
C HIS A 38 -1.96 13.04 -7.81
N VAL A 39 -2.37 11.85 -8.23
CA VAL A 39 -2.03 11.32 -9.55
C VAL A 39 -2.95 11.98 -10.57
N GLU A 40 -2.35 12.60 -11.58
CA GLU A 40 -3.10 13.14 -12.70
C GLU A 40 -3.35 12.02 -13.72
N ASN A 41 -4.54 12.02 -14.32
CA ASN A 41 -4.91 11.06 -15.35
C ASN A 41 -4.72 9.59 -14.90
N MET A 42 -5.26 9.25 -13.74
CA MET A 42 -5.22 7.88 -13.22
C MET A 42 -5.78 6.87 -14.23
N GLU A 43 -6.72 7.29 -15.06
CA GLU A 43 -7.36 6.46 -16.07
C GLU A 43 -6.41 5.91 -17.12
N GLN A 44 -5.22 6.50 -17.30
CA GLN A 44 -4.22 5.99 -18.23
C GLN A 44 -3.51 4.72 -17.73
N TYR A 45 -3.65 4.41 -16.43
CA TYR A 45 -2.98 3.27 -15.82
C TYR A 45 -3.94 2.11 -15.65
N ASP A 46 -3.56 0.94 -16.10
CA ASP A 46 -4.36 -0.29 -15.95
C ASP A 46 -3.88 -1.14 -14.77
N THR A 47 -2.60 -1.03 -14.44
CA THR A 47 -1.96 -1.80 -13.37
C THR A 47 -1.30 -0.86 -12.38
N ILE A 48 -1.61 -1.04 -11.11
CA ILE A 48 -1.09 -0.23 -10.02
C ILE A 48 -0.30 -1.14 -9.09
N ILE A 49 1.01 -0.88 -8.95
CA ILE A 49 1.82 -1.55 -7.93
C ILE A 49 1.71 -0.71 -6.67
N LEU A 50 1.11 -1.27 -5.63
CA LEU A 50 0.84 -0.55 -4.39
C LEU A 50 1.80 -1.02 -3.30
N GLY A 51 2.77 -0.16 -2.96
CA GLY A 51 3.73 -0.43 -1.89
C GLY A 51 3.33 0.26 -0.60
N TYR A 52 3.40 -0.45 0.52
CA TYR A 52 3.03 0.09 1.83
C TYR A 52 3.67 -0.72 2.96
N PRO A 53 3.90 -0.09 4.13
CA PRO A 53 4.31 -0.84 5.31
C PRO A 53 3.10 -1.44 6.01
N ASN A 54 3.29 -2.57 6.68
CA ASN A 54 2.27 -3.13 7.55
C ASN A 54 2.27 -2.33 8.86
N TRP A 55 1.22 -1.56 9.09
CA TRP A 55 1.01 -0.78 10.31
C TRP A 55 -0.18 -1.31 11.09
N TRP A 56 0.07 -1.74 12.33
CA TRP A 56 -0.99 -2.29 13.18
C TRP A 56 -1.80 -3.38 12.48
N ALA A 57 -1.08 -4.30 11.84
CA ALA A 57 -1.62 -5.45 11.13
C ALA A 57 -2.53 -5.10 9.94
N SER A 58 -2.36 -3.92 9.33
CA SER A 58 -3.16 -3.50 8.19
C SER A 58 -2.44 -2.43 7.36
N ILE A 59 -3.17 -1.80 6.42
CA ILE A 59 -2.65 -0.69 5.63
C ILE A 59 -2.58 0.59 6.49
N PRO A 60 -1.61 1.47 6.23
CA PRO A 60 -1.67 2.83 6.78
C PRO A 60 -2.90 3.56 6.25
N MET A 61 -3.49 4.43 7.05
CA MET A 61 -4.70 5.16 6.63
C MET A 61 -4.47 6.10 5.45
N PRO A 62 -3.28 6.68 5.22
CA PRO A 62 -3.02 7.38 3.96
C PRO A 62 -3.21 6.53 2.70
N VAL A 63 -2.94 5.23 2.78
CA VAL A 63 -3.21 4.30 1.69
C VAL A 63 -4.71 4.18 1.44
N ALA A 64 -5.51 4.14 2.51
CA ALA A 64 -6.97 4.16 2.39
C ALA A 64 -7.46 5.44 1.72
N SER A 65 -6.90 6.60 2.10
CA SER A 65 -7.21 7.87 1.44
C SER A 65 -6.94 7.81 -0.07
N PHE A 66 -5.78 7.27 -0.44
CA PHE A 66 -5.38 7.10 -1.85
C PHE A 66 -6.34 6.19 -2.60
N LEU A 67 -6.70 5.05 -2.01
CA LEU A 67 -7.58 4.08 -2.67
C LEU A 67 -9.01 4.58 -2.85
N GLU A 68 -9.47 5.47 -1.98
CA GLU A 68 -10.80 6.06 -2.10
C GLU A 68 -10.85 7.24 -3.07
N GLU A 69 -9.69 7.86 -3.37
CA GLU A 69 -9.64 9.06 -4.18
C GLU A 69 -9.92 8.80 -5.67
N TYR A 70 -9.57 7.61 -6.16
CA TYR A 70 -9.67 7.28 -7.59
C TYR A 70 -10.61 6.12 -7.84
N ASN A 71 -11.06 5.99 -9.08
CA ASN A 71 -11.83 4.84 -9.52
C ASN A 71 -10.88 3.75 -10.03
N PHE A 72 -10.78 2.65 -9.29
CA PHE A 72 -9.93 1.52 -9.64
C PHE A 72 -10.68 0.38 -10.34
N SER A 73 -11.96 0.59 -10.68
CA SER A 73 -12.76 -0.43 -11.38
C SER A 73 -12.10 -0.84 -12.70
N GLY A 74 -11.96 -2.13 -12.90
CA GLY A 74 -11.30 -2.67 -14.10
C GLY A 74 -9.79 -2.64 -14.07
N LYS A 75 -9.17 -2.07 -13.04
CA LYS A 75 -7.71 -2.03 -12.88
C LYS A 75 -7.23 -3.22 -12.07
N THR A 76 -5.94 -3.51 -12.17
CA THR A 76 -5.28 -4.54 -11.35
C THR A 76 -4.39 -3.86 -10.33
N ILE A 77 -4.56 -4.22 -9.06
CA ILE A 77 -3.69 -3.75 -7.97
C ILE A 77 -2.78 -4.90 -7.54
N ILE A 78 -1.47 -4.65 -7.55
CA ILE A 78 -0.46 -5.62 -7.17
C ILE A 78 0.19 -5.14 -5.88
N PRO A 79 -0.16 -5.70 -4.72
CA PRO A 79 0.35 -5.22 -3.44
C PRO A 79 1.79 -5.64 -3.16
N PHE A 80 2.55 -4.74 -2.54
CA PHE A 80 3.89 -4.98 -2.03
C PHE A 80 3.93 -4.45 -0.60
N CYS A 81 4.09 -5.34 0.38
CA CYS A 81 4.03 -4.97 1.79
C CYS A 81 5.36 -5.19 2.49
N SER A 82 5.89 -4.17 3.15
CA SER A 82 7.02 -4.33 4.06
C SER A 82 6.50 -4.54 5.49
N HIS A 83 7.18 -5.41 6.25
CA HIS A 83 6.70 -5.77 7.58
C HIS A 83 7.84 -6.14 8.52
N GLY A 84 7.55 -6.14 9.82
CA GLY A 84 8.47 -6.56 10.86
C GLY A 84 8.20 -7.97 11.41
N GLY A 85 7.43 -8.80 10.68
CA GLY A 85 7.06 -10.15 11.07
C GLY A 85 5.59 -10.48 10.88
N GLY A 86 4.73 -9.46 10.77
CA GLY A 86 3.29 -9.65 10.62
C GLY A 86 2.82 -9.93 9.19
N ARG A 87 3.73 -9.92 8.23
CA ARG A 87 3.44 -10.11 6.80
C ARG A 87 2.35 -9.14 6.34
N PHE A 88 1.27 -9.63 5.71
CA PHE A 88 0.19 -8.78 5.22
C PHE A 88 -0.80 -8.36 6.32
N GLY A 89 -0.88 -9.11 7.43
CA GLY A 89 -1.91 -8.88 8.43
C GLY A 89 -3.29 -8.87 7.79
N GLN A 90 -4.07 -7.82 8.04
CA GLN A 90 -5.41 -7.62 7.46
C GLN A 90 -5.35 -6.72 6.20
N SER A 91 -4.15 -6.39 5.71
CA SER A 91 -4.01 -5.36 4.68
C SER A 91 -4.66 -5.75 3.35
N LEU A 92 -4.52 -7.00 2.91
CA LEU A 92 -5.13 -7.43 1.64
C LEU A 92 -6.65 -7.37 1.71
N THR A 93 -7.24 -7.77 2.83
CA THR A 93 -8.67 -7.67 3.06
C THR A 93 -9.13 -6.22 3.05
N ALA A 94 -8.37 -5.33 3.70
CA ALA A 94 -8.69 -3.90 3.74
C ALA A 94 -8.66 -3.29 2.33
N ILE A 95 -7.64 -3.61 1.53
CA ILE A 95 -7.55 -3.13 0.15
C ILE A 95 -8.75 -3.62 -0.67
N THR A 96 -9.10 -4.89 -0.57
CA THR A 96 -10.22 -5.48 -1.32
C THR A 96 -11.55 -4.81 -0.95
N LYS A 97 -11.74 -4.48 0.32
CA LYS A 97 -12.95 -3.77 0.76
C LYS A 97 -13.06 -2.36 0.20
N LEU A 98 -11.93 -1.67 0.05
CA LEU A 98 -11.91 -0.30 -0.43
C LEU A 98 -12.09 -0.22 -1.96
N VAL A 99 -11.60 -1.23 -2.68
CA VAL A 99 -11.64 -1.26 -4.14
C VAL A 99 -12.18 -2.61 -4.64
N PRO A 100 -13.45 -2.92 -4.35
CA PRO A 100 -14.00 -4.25 -4.63
C PRO A 100 -14.09 -4.59 -6.12
N ASP A 101 -14.08 -3.58 -6.99
CA ASP A 101 -14.18 -3.77 -8.43
C ASP A 101 -12.81 -3.83 -9.14
N ALA A 102 -11.73 -3.75 -8.39
CA ALA A 102 -10.38 -3.93 -8.92
C ALA A 102 -9.98 -5.40 -8.81
N ALA A 103 -9.15 -5.87 -9.76
CA ALA A 103 -8.54 -7.18 -9.65
C ALA A 103 -7.30 -7.09 -8.75
N MET A 104 -7.05 -8.15 -7.98
CA MET A 104 -5.85 -8.24 -7.14
C MET A 104 -4.84 -9.17 -7.80
N GLY A 105 -3.62 -8.67 -8.05
CA GLY A 105 -2.51 -9.49 -8.51
C GLY A 105 -1.86 -10.26 -7.36
N GLU A 106 -0.82 -11.00 -7.69
CA GLU A 106 -0.02 -11.73 -6.69
C GLU A 106 0.75 -10.74 -5.82
N ALA A 107 0.52 -10.79 -4.53
CA ALA A 107 1.13 -9.87 -3.57
C ALA A 107 2.49 -10.38 -3.10
N LEU A 108 3.38 -9.45 -2.75
CA LEU A 108 4.69 -9.77 -2.18
C LEU A 108 4.82 -9.13 -0.79
N SER A 109 5.16 -9.95 0.21
CA SER A 109 5.51 -9.43 1.53
C SER A 109 7.02 -9.52 1.73
N VAL A 110 7.61 -8.45 2.27
CA VAL A 110 9.05 -8.35 2.48
C VAL A 110 9.33 -7.92 3.91
N HIS A 111 10.12 -8.71 4.64
CA HIS A 111 10.59 -8.27 5.94
C HIS A 111 11.51 -7.05 5.74
N TYR A 112 11.33 -5.98 6.51
CA TYR A 112 12.05 -4.73 6.26
C TYR A 112 13.56 -4.85 6.45
N SER A 113 14.06 -5.90 7.12
CA SER A 113 15.50 -6.17 7.17
C SER A 113 16.03 -6.81 5.87
N GLY A 114 15.13 -7.27 5.00
CA GLY A 114 15.49 -8.02 3.81
C GLY A 114 16.02 -9.41 4.14
N ASP A 115 16.35 -10.17 3.11
CA ASP A 115 17.06 -11.44 3.25
C ASP A 115 17.81 -11.77 1.95
N SER A 116 18.60 -12.84 1.97
CA SER A 116 19.42 -13.24 0.81
C SER A 116 18.58 -13.74 -0.37
N GLY A 117 17.35 -14.15 -0.14
CA GLY A 117 16.42 -14.60 -1.20
C GLY A 117 15.61 -13.46 -1.81
N LEU A 118 15.71 -12.23 -1.30
CA LEU A 118 14.87 -11.13 -1.75
C LEU A 118 14.99 -10.81 -3.24
N PRO A 119 16.18 -10.76 -3.85
CA PRO A 119 16.27 -10.49 -5.30
C PRO A 119 15.53 -11.53 -6.14
N SER A 120 15.61 -12.81 -5.77
CA SER A 120 14.89 -13.89 -6.45
C SER A 120 13.38 -13.78 -6.23
N ASP A 121 12.96 -13.45 -5.02
CA ASP A 121 11.54 -13.28 -4.69
C ASP A 121 10.92 -12.14 -5.50
N ILE A 122 11.64 -11.02 -5.62
CA ILE A 122 11.19 -9.89 -6.42
C ILE A 122 11.08 -10.27 -7.89
N ALA A 123 12.10 -10.95 -8.43
CA ALA A 123 12.12 -11.38 -9.82
C ALA A 123 10.94 -12.31 -10.13
N ASN A 124 10.69 -13.29 -9.26
CA ASN A 124 9.56 -14.21 -9.41
C ASN A 124 8.22 -13.49 -9.32
N TRP A 125 8.09 -12.54 -8.41
CA TRP A 125 6.88 -11.73 -8.24
C TRP A 125 6.58 -10.91 -9.49
N ILE A 126 7.60 -10.28 -10.08
CA ILE A 126 7.48 -9.53 -11.33
C ILE A 126 6.99 -10.45 -12.46
N GLU A 127 7.58 -11.65 -12.56
CA GLU A 127 7.21 -12.63 -13.59
C GLU A 127 5.79 -13.14 -13.40
N GLU A 128 5.41 -13.49 -12.17
CA GLU A 128 4.06 -13.99 -11.84
C GLU A 128 2.97 -12.99 -12.21
N ASN A 129 3.25 -11.69 -12.09
CA ASN A 129 2.30 -10.63 -12.38
C ASN A 129 2.42 -10.09 -13.82
N ASN A 130 3.30 -10.64 -14.63
CA ASN A 130 3.55 -10.18 -16.01
C ASN A 130 3.90 -8.69 -16.09
N ILE A 131 4.65 -8.20 -15.13
CA ILE A 131 5.11 -6.80 -15.10
C ILE A 131 6.25 -6.66 -16.12
N LYS A 132 6.13 -5.66 -16.98
CA LYS A 132 7.13 -5.39 -18.03
C LYS A 132 7.96 -4.16 -17.74
#